data_ec411659903bd858f30d7a59cbe229a4
#
_entry.id   ec411659903bd858f30d7a59cbe229a4
#
_cell.length_a   1.000
_cell.length_b   1.000
_cell.length_c   1.000
_cell.angle_alpha   90.00
_cell.angle_beta   90.00
_cell.angle_gamma   90.00
#
_symmetry.space_group_name_H-M   'P 1'
#
loop_
_entity.id
_entity.type
_entity.pdbx_description
1 polymer ?
#
loop_
_entity_poly.entity_id
_entity_poly.type
_entity_poly.pdbx_seq_one_letter_code
_entity_poly.pdbx_strand_id
1 'polypeptide(L)'
;MRKQRSGLLVWVSSSSVAGGTPPYLSPYFAAKAGMDAIAVSYARELTLWGIETSIVVPGAFTGGTNHFAHAGQPADTARAAEYNAGPYANYANKIMKAFAAIVPADADAAAVGDAIARIVDMPFGKRPFRVHVDPTQDGADVAFTVMDRMRTDMLHRVGLDELLTPVKIIPERLAQVTP
;
A
#
# COMPACT_ATOMS: atom_id res chain seq x y z
N MET A 1 15.57 12.68 -7.00
CA MET A 1 15.97 11.28 -6.99
C MET A 1 16.63 10.85 -8.30
N ARG A 2 15.99 10.92 -9.51
CA ARG A 2 16.63 10.48 -10.77
C ARG A 2 17.97 11.17 -11.06
N LYS A 3 18.08 12.50 -10.90
CA LYS A 3 19.34 13.24 -11.12
C LYS A 3 20.45 12.80 -10.15
N GLN A 4 20.13 12.48 -8.91
CA GLN A 4 21.09 12.02 -7.90
C GLN A 4 21.35 10.51 -7.94
N ARG A 5 20.63 9.76 -8.79
CA ARG A 5 20.77 8.31 -8.96
C ARG A 5 20.62 7.52 -7.63
N SER A 6 19.82 8.03 -6.74
CA SER A 6 19.51 7.37 -5.46
C SER A 6 18.21 7.92 -4.88
N GLY A 7 17.55 7.11 -4.10
CA GLY A 7 16.34 7.49 -3.37
C GLY A 7 15.55 6.29 -2.87
N LEU A 8 14.55 6.58 -2.08
CA LEU A 8 13.58 5.61 -1.59
C LEU A 8 12.18 6.21 -1.71
N LEU A 9 11.27 5.48 -2.32
CA LEU A 9 9.85 5.76 -2.29
C LEU A 9 9.17 4.79 -1.31
N VAL A 10 8.51 5.32 -0.30
CA VAL A 10 7.66 4.55 0.61
C VAL A 10 6.21 4.88 0.31
N TRP A 11 5.44 3.87 -0.10
CA TRP A 11 4.02 3.99 -0.38
C TRP A 11 3.21 3.38 0.76
N VAL A 12 2.20 4.08 1.22
CA VAL A 12 1.28 3.55 2.23
C VAL A 12 0.02 3.05 1.54
N SER A 13 -0.01 1.74 1.27
CA SER A 13 -1.13 1.03 0.65
C SER A 13 -2.23 0.70 1.70
N SER A 14 -2.91 -0.39 1.55
CA SER A 14 -3.92 -0.89 2.49
C SER A 14 -4.18 -2.37 2.26
N SER A 15 -4.49 -3.12 3.30
CA SER A 15 -4.97 -4.50 3.19
C SER A 15 -6.24 -4.61 2.33
N SER A 16 -7.05 -3.55 2.27
CA SER A 16 -8.27 -3.47 1.45
C SER A 16 -8.05 -3.61 -0.06
N VAL A 17 -6.82 -3.50 -0.54
CA VAL A 17 -6.48 -3.75 -1.96
C VAL A 17 -6.62 -5.23 -2.33
N ALA A 18 -6.38 -6.12 -1.37
CA ALA A 18 -6.39 -7.57 -1.57
C ALA A 18 -7.23 -8.33 -0.52
N GLY A 19 -7.74 -7.63 0.48
CA GLY A 19 -8.58 -8.16 1.55
C GLY A 19 -10.08 -7.97 1.33
N GLY A 20 -10.85 -8.02 2.42
CA GLY A 20 -12.31 -7.84 2.39
C GLY A 20 -12.74 -6.45 1.92
N THR A 21 -13.85 -6.40 1.20
CA THR A 21 -14.39 -5.17 0.60
C THR A 21 -15.82 -4.92 1.10
N PRO A 22 -16.00 -4.34 2.30
CA PRO A 22 -17.33 -4.01 2.81
C PRO A 22 -18.00 -2.93 1.95
N PRO A 23 -19.36 -2.84 1.97
CA PRO A 23 -20.05 -1.78 1.25
C PRO A 23 -19.70 -0.38 1.75
N TYR A 24 -20.03 0.65 0.98
CA TYR A 24 -19.86 2.10 1.18
C TYR A 24 -18.44 2.64 1.02
N LEU A 25 -17.42 1.81 0.85
CA LEU A 25 -16.02 2.24 0.75
C LEU A 25 -15.43 2.10 -0.66
N SER A 26 -16.24 1.91 -1.69
CA SER A 26 -15.77 1.68 -3.06
C SER A 26 -14.81 2.76 -3.60
N PRO A 27 -15.01 4.08 -3.35
CA PRO A 27 -14.04 5.09 -3.77
C PRO A 27 -12.68 4.95 -3.09
N TYR A 28 -12.67 4.58 -1.82
CA TYR A 28 -11.45 4.31 -1.07
C TYR A 28 -10.71 3.08 -1.62
N PHE A 29 -11.41 1.99 -1.88
CA PHE A 29 -10.82 0.78 -2.45
C PHE A 29 -10.24 1.05 -3.84
N ALA A 30 -10.97 1.76 -4.69
CA ALA A 30 -10.49 2.13 -6.01
C ALA A 30 -9.22 3.00 -5.94
N ALA A 31 -9.20 4.00 -5.05
CA ALA A 31 -8.05 4.87 -4.85
C ALA A 31 -6.82 4.11 -4.34
N LYS A 32 -6.99 3.21 -3.36
CA LYS A 32 -5.90 2.41 -2.81
C LYS A 32 -5.39 1.37 -3.80
N ALA A 33 -6.27 0.70 -4.55
CA ALA A 33 -5.89 -0.24 -5.60
C ALA A 33 -5.14 0.47 -6.73
N GLY A 34 -5.62 1.63 -7.18
CA GLY A 34 -4.93 2.44 -8.18
C GLY A 34 -3.55 2.90 -7.72
N MET A 35 -3.43 3.35 -6.47
CA MET A 35 -2.15 3.74 -5.89
C MET A 35 -1.17 2.55 -5.79
N ASP A 36 -1.63 1.36 -5.37
CA ASP A 36 -0.79 0.15 -5.29
C ASP A 36 -0.28 -0.25 -6.67
N ALA A 37 -1.15 -0.20 -7.70
CA ALA A 37 -0.76 -0.46 -9.08
C ALA A 37 0.30 0.52 -9.58
N ILE A 38 0.16 1.83 -9.28
CA ILE A 38 1.17 2.85 -9.58
C ILE A 38 2.48 2.55 -8.86
N ALA A 39 2.43 2.21 -7.57
CA ALA A 39 3.62 1.88 -6.78
C ALA A 39 4.40 0.70 -7.37
N VAL A 40 3.71 -0.35 -7.80
CA VAL A 40 4.30 -1.52 -8.46
C VAL A 40 4.96 -1.14 -9.79
N SER A 41 4.29 -0.34 -10.63
CA SER A 41 4.84 0.12 -11.91
C SER A 41 6.09 0.99 -11.69
N TYR A 42 6.00 1.98 -10.80
CA TYR A 42 7.12 2.88 -10.50
C TYR A 42 8.32 2.14 -9.91
N ALA A 43 8.10 1.08 -9.13
CA ALA A 43 9.19 0.25 -8.64
C ALA A 43 10.05 -0.29 -9.80
N ARG A 44 9.42 -0.69 -10.90
CA ARG A 44 10.12 -1.21 -12.08
C ARG A 44 10.74 -0.11 -12.92
N GLU A 45 10.02 0.99 -13.13
CA GLU A 45 10.52 2.14 -13.90
C GLU A 45 11.72 2.85 -13.25
N LEU A 46 11.80 2.80 -11.91
CA LEU A 46 12.80 3.53 -11.15
C LEU A 46 14.00 2.68 -10.70
N THR A 47 13.91 1.36 -10.83
CA THR A 47 14.95 0.40 -10.44
C THR A 47 16.30 0.74 -11.04
N LEU A 48 16.38 0.95 -12.35
CA LEU A 48 17.63 1.26 -13.06
C LEU A 48 18.15 2.69 -12.79
N TRP A 49 17.35 3.51 -12.09
CA TRP A 49 17.80 4.82 -11.60
C TRP A 49 18.42 4.77 -10.20
N GLY A 50 18.55 3.57 -9.61
CA GLY A 50 19.02 3.41 -8.23
C GLY A 50 18.03 3.90 -7.18
N ILE A 51 16.75 3.93 -7.52
CA ILE A 51 15.67 4.34 -6.60
C ILE A 51 14.94 3.09 -6.15
N GLU A 52 14.90 2.88 -4.84
CA GLU A 52 14.18 1.78 -4.21
C GLU A 52 12.71 2.12 -3.97
N THR A 53 11.89 1.10 -3.89
CA THR A 53 10.48 1.21 -3.55
C THR A 53 10.14 0.21 -2.44
N SER A 54 9.44 0.69 -1.42
CA SER A 54 8.80 -0.14 -0.41
C SER A 54 7.32 0.23 -0.28
N ILE A 55 6.47 -0.78 -0.23
CA ILE A 55 5.02 -0.61 -0.08
C ILE A 55 4.63 -1.14 1.30
N VAL A 56 4.22 -0.24 2.18
CA VAL A 56 3.68 -0.59 3.50
C VAL A 56 2.18 -0.80 3.36
N VAL A 57 1.70 -1.92 3.88
CA VAL A 57 0.29 -2.34 3.80
C VAL A 57 -0.29 -2.40 5.21
N PRO A 58 -0.88 -1.30 5.69
CA PRO A 58 -1.62 -1.32 6.95
C PRO A 58 -2.90 -2.14 6.82
N GLY A 59 -3.24 -2.88 7.86
CA GLY A 59 -4.56 -3.43 8.09
C GLY A 59 -5.51 -2.42 8.72
N ALA A 60 -6.57 -2.91 9.37
CA ALA A 60 -7.53 -2.06 10.04
C ALA A 60 -7.01 -1.62 11.42
N PHE A 61 -7.03 -0.31 11.66
CA PHE A 61 -6.79 0.31 12.96
C PHE A 61 -7.99 1.20 13.27
N THR A 62 -8.69 0.92 14.36
CA THR A 62 -9.88 1.67 14.78
C THR A 62 -9.59 2.68 15.89
N GLY A 63 -8.50 2.48 16.63
CA GLY A 63 -8.01 3.38 17.68
C GLY A 63 -6.77 4.16 17.24
N GLY A 64 -6.52 5.29 17.89
CA GLY A 64 -5.30 6.08 17.68
C GLY A 64 -5.21 6.81 16.34
N THR A 65 -6.30 6.85 15.57
CA THR A 65 -6.37 7.54 14.28
C THR A 65 -7.60 8.43 14.16
N ASN A 66 -7.50 9.49 13.36
CA ASN A 66 -8.63 10.36 13.00
C ASN A 66 -9.25 9.98 11.65
N HIS A 67 -8.91 8.81 11.13
CA HIS A 67 -9.28 8.39 9.78
C HIS A 67 -10.78 8.48 9.52
N PHE A 68 -11.59 7.93 10.41
CA PHE A 68 -13.04 7.95 10.26
C PHE A 68 -13.67 9.30 10.59
N ALA A 69 -13.13 10.05 11.54
CA ALA A 69 -13.63 11.36 11.92
C ALA A 69 -13.46 12.40 10.79
N HIS A 70 -12.45 12.24 9.96
CA HIS A 70 -12.16 13.12 8.82
C HIS A 70 -12.45 12.48 7.46
N ALA A 71 -13.16 11.35 7.42
CA ALA A 71 -13.55 10.70 6.18
C ALA A 71 -14.46 11.61 5.35
N GLY A 72 -14.24 11.64 4.04
CA GLY A 72 -15.11 12.34 3.10
C GLY A 72 -16.54 11.78 3.17
N GLN A 73 -17.52 12.68 3.13
CA GLN A 73 -18.93 12.35 3.12
C GLN A 73 -19.57 12.77 1.79
N PRO A 74 -20.67 12.13 1.34
CA PRO A 74 -21.38 12.55 0.16
C PRO A 74 -21.86 14.00 0.27
N ALA A 75 -21.59 14.81 -0.74
CA ALA A 75 -22.06 16.21 -0.79
C ALA A 75 -23.58 16.28 -0.99
N ASP A 76 -24.16 15.32 -1.74
CA ASP A 76 -25.60 15.16 -1.91
C ASP A 76 -26.22 14.41 -0.72
N THR A 77 -26.59 15.17 0.29
CA THR A 77 -27.16 14.62 1.53
C THR A 77 -28.55 14.03 1.32
N ALA A 78 -29.33 14.54 0.37
CA ALA A 78 -30.66 14.02 0.04
C ALA A 78 -30.54 12.61 -0.56
N ARG A 79 -29.63 12.44 -1.51
CA ARG A 79 -29.33 11.14 -2.10
C ARG A 79 -28.80 10.14 -1.09
N ALA A 80 -27.91 10.59 -0.21
CA ALA A 80 -27.39 9.75 0.87
C ALA A 80 -28.51 9.30 1.83
N ALA A 81 -29.46 10.18 2.14
CA ALA A 81 -30.62 9.83 2.97
C ALA A 81 -31.52 8.77 2.34
N GLU A 82 -31.74 8.82 1.01
CA GLU A 82 -32.50 7.79 0.28
C GLU A 82 -31.86 6.40 0.43
N TYR A 83 -30.54 6.30 0.29
CA TYR A 83 -29.81 5.05 0.50
C TYR A 83 -29.90 4.55 1.94
N ASN A 84 -29.82 5.44 2.91
CA ASN A 84 -29.88 5.11 4.33
C ASN A 84 -31.30 4.75 4.83
N ALA A 85 -32.34 5.16 4.11
CA ALA A 85 -33.73 4.81 4.45
C ALA A 85 -34.19 3.46 3.87
N GLY A 86 -33.44 2.89 2.91
CA GLY A 86 -33.80 1.65 2.21
C GLY A 86 -33.40 0.37 2.97
N PRO A 87 -33.19 -0.75 2.25
CA PRO A 87 -32.79 -2.05 2.83
C PRO A 87 -31.51 -2.01 3.66
N TYR A 88 -30.69 -0.99 3.46
CA TYR A 88 -29.42 -0.77 4.17
C TYR A 88 -29.54 0.21 5.34
N ALA A 89 -30.76 0.52 5.79
CA ALA A 89 -30.96 1.35 7.00
C ALA A 89 -30.14 0.80 8.19
N ASN A 90 -29.38 1.68 8.85
CA ASN A 90 -28.45 1.34 9.93
C ASN A 90 -27.30 0.38 9.57
N TYR A 91 -27.14 0.00 8.30
CA TYR A 91 -26.12 -0.98 7.91
C TYR A 91 -24.70 -0.43 8.07
N ALA A 92 -24.50 0.88 7.87
CA ALA A 92 -23.21 1.53 8.12
C ALA A 92 -22.74 1.35 9.58
N ASN A 93 -23.64 1.54 10.55
CA ASN A 93 -23.34 1.31 11.96
C ASN A 93 -23.02 -0.15 12.28
N LYS A 94 -23.72 -1.09 11.63
CA LYS A 94 -23.48 -2.53 11.77
C LYS A 94 -22.07 -2.89 11.25
N ILE A 95 -21.69 -2.35 10.10
CA ILE A 95 -20.37 -2.55 9.52
C ILE A 95 -19.28 -1.99 10.44
N MET A 96 -19.42 -0.74 10.90
CA MET A 96 -18.45 -0.12 11.80
C MET A 96 -18.24 -0.94 13.09
N LYS A 97 -19.32 -1.44 13.70
CA LYS A 97 -19.23 -2.32 14.87
C LYS A 97 -18.53 -3.65 14.55
N ALA A 98 -18.83 -4.26 13.40
CA ALA A 98 -18.20 -5.51 12.97
C ALA A 98 -16.70 -5.33 12.75
N PHE A 99 -16.28 -4.24 12.11
CA PHE A 99 -14.86 -3.94 11.94
C PHE A 99 -14.14 -3.65 13.25
N ALA A 100 -14.77 -2.87 14.15
CA ALA A 100 -14.19 -2.63 15.46
C ALA A 100 -13.97 -3.93 16.26
N ALA A 101 -14.83 -4.94 16.05
CA ALA A 101 -14.76 -6.20 16.78
C ALA A 101 -13.59 -7.13 16.33
N ILE A 102 -13.08 -6.97 15.10
CA ILE A 102 -11.95 -7.79 14.60
C ILE A 102 -10.59 -7.15 14.87
N VAL A 103 -10.56 -5.88 15.29
CA VAL A 103 -9.31 -5.19 15.61
C VAL A 103 -8.91 -5.52 17.05
N PRO A 104 -7.71 -6.06 17.30
CA PRO A 104 -7.24 -6.30 18.67
C PRO A 104 -7.22 -5.02 19.51
N ALA A 105 -7.54 -5.13 20.80
CA ALA A 105 -7.64 -3.98 21.69
C ALA A 105 -6.30 -3.24 21.89
N ASP A 106 -5.20 -3.94 21.70
CA ASP A 106 -3.82 -3.44 21.78
C ASP A 106 -3.25 -3.00 20.43
N ALA A 107 -4.05 -2.99 19.38
CA ALA A 107 -3.61 -2.54 18.06
C ALA A 107 -3.27 -1.04 18.08
N ASP A 108 -1.99 -0.74 17.85
CA ASP A 108 -1.46 0.63 17.83
C ASP A 108 -1.06 1.02 16.40
N ALA A 109 -1.67 2.09 15.88
CA ALA A 109 -1.34 2.65 14.57
C ALA A 109 0.12 3.15 14.48
N ALA A 110 0.78 3.43 15.60
CA ALA A 110 2.20 3.78 15.64
C ALA A 110 3.08 2.68 15.02
N ALA A 111 2.67 1.42 15.05
CA ALA A 111 3.37 0.30 14.43
C ALA A 111 3.63 0.51 12.92
N VAL A 112 2.75 1.26 12.23
CA VAL A 112 2.94 1.63 10.82
C VAL A 112 4.11 2.61 10.68
N GLY A 113 4.18 3.62 11.55
CA GLY A 113 5.29 4.58 11.62
C GLY A 113 6.63 3.88 11.91
N ASP A 114 6.64 2.96 12.87
CA ASP A 114 7.82 2.17 13.23
C ASP A 114 8.28 1.28 12.07
N ALA A 115 7.36 0.69 11.31
CA ALA A 115 7.70 -0.08 10.12
C ALA A 115 8.35 0.81 9.05
N ILE A 116 7.84 2.02 8.84
CA ILE A 116 8.42 3.00 7.91
C ILE A 116 9.82 3.41 8.38
N ALA A 117 10.01 3.73 9.66
CA ALA A 117 11.30 4.09 10.22
C ALA A 117 12.32 2.96 9.99
N ARG A 118 11.97 1.71 10.32
CA ARG A 118 12.83 0.55 10.04
C ARG A 118 13.22 0.42 8.57
N ILE A 119 12.26 0.63 7.64
CA ILE A 119 12.55 0.58 6.20
C ILE A 119 13.55 1.67 5.80
N VAL A 120 13.39 2.89 6.32
CA VAL A 120 14.30 4.01 6.04
C VAL A 120 15.71 3.71 6.51
N ASP A 121 15.85 3.12 7.70
CA ASP A 121 17.15 2.79 8.31
C ASP A 121 17.87 1.59 7.65
N MET A 122 17.14 0.78 6.88
CA MET A 122 17.76 -0.35 6.18
C MET A 122 18.74 0.12 5.11
N PRO A 123 19.88 -0.60 4.92
CA PRO A 123 20.83 -0.29 3.87
C PRO A 123 20.21 -0.52 2.48
N PHE A 124 20.77 0.17 1.47
CA PHE A 124 20.39 0.01 0.07
C PHE A 124 20.45 -1.48 -0.37
N GLY A 125 19.44 -1.92 -1.08
CA GLY A 125 19.31 -3.28 -1.58
C GLY A 125 18.84 -4.31 -0.53
N LYS A 126 18.54 -3.88 0.70
CA LYS A 126 18.01 -4.73 1.78
C LYS A 126 16.59 -4.40 2.17
N ARG A 127 16.03 -3.34 1.61
CA ARG A 127 14.65 -2.91 1.89
C ARG A 127 13.64 -3.88 1.26
N PRO A 128 12.64 -4.35 2.02
CA PRO A 128 11.60 -5.21 1.47
C PRO A 128 10.72 -4.44 0.49
N PHE A 129 10.30 -5.10 -0.56
CA PHE A 129 9.37 -4.51 -1.54
C PHE A 129 8.00 -4.26 -0.92
N ARG A 130 7.51 -5.18 -0.05
CA ARG A 130 6.22 -5.04 0.63
C ARG A 130 6.34 -5.43 2.10
N VAL A 131 5.69 -4.66 2.97
CA VAL A 131 5.65 -4.90 4.41
C VAL A 131 4.20 -4.79 4.88
N HIS A 132 3.70 -5.84 5.50
CA HIS A 132 2.38 -5.87 6.11
C HIS A 132 2.45 -5.43 7.57
N VAL A 133 1.55 -4.54 7.97
CA VAL A 133 1.33 -4.11 9.35
C VAL A 133 -0.16 -4.23 9.62
N ASP A 134 -0.62 -5.46 9.77
CA ASP A 134 -2.04 -5.80 9.88
C ASP A 134 -2.33 -6.55 11.17
N PRO A 135 -2.88 -5.87 12.18
CA PRO A 135 -3.26 -6.51 13.44
C PRO A 135 -4.45 -7.45 13.30
N THR A 136 -5.25 -7.31 12.22
CA THR A 136 -6.46 -8.12 12.02
C THR A 136 -6.19 -9.43 11.30
N GLN A 137 -5.04 -9.54 10.62
CA GLN A 137 -4.65 -10.72 9.83
C GLN A 137 -5.76 -11.14 8.85
N ASP A 138 -6.27 -10.17 8.08
CA ASP A 138 -7.39 -10.36 7.15
C ASP A 138 -7.05 -11.19 5.90
N GLY A 139 -5.81 -11.69 5.80
CA GLY A 139 -5.33 -12.53 4.71
C GLY A 139 -4.80 -11.75 3.50
N ALA A 140 -4.73 -10.43 3.58
CA ALA A 140 -4.19 -9.61 2.49
C ALA A 140 -2.72 -9.92 2.21
N ASP A 141 -1.94 -10.31 3.21
CA ASP A 141 -0.54 -10.74 3.07
C ASP A 141 -0.40 -11.97 2.17
N VAL A 142 -1.30 -12.94 2.28
CA VAL A 142 -1.33 -14.13 1.43
C VAL A 142 -1.62 -13.74 -0.01
N ALA A 143 -2.66 -12.93 -0.24
CA ALA A 143 -3.06 -12.48 -1.56
C ALA A 143 -1.95 -11.66 -2.25
N PHE A 144 -1.35 -10.70 -1.54
CA PHE A 144 -0.24 -9.92 -2.07
C PHE A 144 0.99 -10.76 -2.37
N THR A 145 1.31 -11.76 -1.53
CA THR A 145 2.43 -12.67 -1.78
C THR A 145 2.26 -13.40 -3.11
N VAL A 146 1.05 -13.89 -3.41
CA VAL A 146 0.76 -14.54 -4.69
C VAL A 146 0.83 -13.54 -5.85
N MET A 147 0.22 -12.36 -5.69
CA MET A 147 0.21 -11.33 -6.73
C MET A 147 1.63 -10.84 -7.08
N ASP A 148 2.45 -10.57 -6.07
CA ASP A 148 3.81 -10.06 -6.29
C ASP A 148 4.72 -11.15 -6.88
N ARG A 149 4.52 -12.42 -6.50
CA ARG A 149 5.18 -13.55 -7.16
C ARG A 149 4.80 -13.65 -8.63
N MET A 150 3.52 -13.60 -8.98
CA MET A 150 3.08 -13.66 -10.38
C MET A 150 3.67 -12.53 -11.23
N ARG A 151 3.77 -11.32 -10.65
CA ARG A 151 4.40 -10.16 -11.30
C ARG A 151 5.89 -10.37 -11.52
N THR A 152 6.58 -10.97 -10.55
CA THR A 152 8.00 -11.34 -10.65
C THR A 152 8.21 -12.41 -11.70
N ASP A 153 7.42 -13.48 -11.66
CA ASP A 153 7.49 -14.59 -12.64
C ASP A 153 7.24 -14.06 -14.08
N MET A 154 6.36 -13.07 -14.24
CA MET A 154 6.13 -12.43 -15.54
C MET A 154 7.39 -11.74 -16.07
N LEU A 155 8.09 -10.97 -15.22
CA LEU A 155 9.33 -10.30 -15.64
C LEU A 155 10.41 -11.30 -16.01
N HIS A 156 10.58 -12.39 -15.27
CA HIS A 156 11.49 -13.50 -15.63
C HIS A 156 11.14 -14.10 -16.99
N ARG A 157 9.86 -14.37 -17.24
CA ARG A 157 9.39 -14.97 -18.50
C ARG A 157 9.64 -14.10 -19.72
N VAL A 158 9.66 -12.78 -19.56
CA VAL A 158 9.91 -11.84 -20.67
C VAL A 158 11.35 -11.34 -20.70
N GLY A 159 12.24 -11.85 -19.83
CA GLY A 159 13.66 -11.53 -19.82
C GLY A 159 13.99 -10.12 -19.32
N LEU A 160 13.22 -9.60 -18.35
CA LEU A 160 13.39 -8.27 -17.74
C LEU A 160 13.78 -8.37 -16.26
N ASP A 161 14.65 -9.33 -15.93
CA ASP A 161 15.10 -9.60 -14.56
C ASP A 161 15.78 -8.41 -13.89
N GLU A 162 16.46 -7.58 -14.67
CA GLU A 162 17.15 -6.39 -14.18
C GLU A 162 16.20 -5.37 -13.54
N LEU A 163 14.89 -5.44 -13.82
CA LEU A 163 13.89 -4.57 -13.20
C LEU A 163 13.43 -5.05 -11.80
N LEU A 164 13.91 -6.20 -11.36
CA LEU A 164 13.52 -6.77 -10.06
C LEU A 164 14.37 -6.26 -8.90
N THR A 165 15.61 -5.87 -9.17
CA THR A 165 16.55 -5.47 -8.12
C THR A 165 17.15 -4.10 -8.42
N PRO A 166 17.03 -3.14 -7.49
CA PRO A 166 17.61 -1.81 -7.69
C PRO A 166 19.13 -1.87 -7.80
N VAL A 167 19.65 -1.16 -8.79
CA VAL A 167 21.09 -1.11 -9.08
C VAL A 167 21.71 0.07 -8.34
N LYS A 168 22.69 -0.21 -7.48
CA LYS A 168 23.49 0.86 -6.86
C LYS A 168 24.38 1.50 -7.93
N ILE A 169 24.10 2.75 -8.27
CA ILE A 169 24.86 3.48 -9.28
C ILE A 169 26.05 4.13 -8.60
N ILE A 170 27.25 3.71 -9.00
CA ILE A 170 28.52 4.31 -8.56
C ILE A 170 28.83 5.45 -9.55
N PRO A 171 29.00 6.71 -9.10
CA PRO A 171 29.18 7.87 -9.97
C PRO A 171 30.32 7.76 -11.00
N GLU A 172 31.37 7.02 -10.67
CA GLU A 172 32.56 6.83 -11.54
C GLU A 172 32.25 6.08 -12.84
N ARG A 173 31.18 5.29 -12.92
CA ARG A 173 30.76 4.60 -14.14
C ARG A 173 29.97 5.49 -15.12
N LEU A 174 29.55 6.68 -14.72
CA LEU A 174 28.80 7.61 -15.57
C LEU A 174 29.72 8.34 -16.60
N ALA A 175 31.01 8.45 -16.32
CA ALA A 175 31.95 9.08 -17.23
C ALA A 175 32.28 8.24 -18.49
N GLN A 176 31.83 6.97 -18.53
CA GLN A 176 32.14 6.04 -19.62
C GLN A 176 30.98 5.77 -20.58
N VAL A 177 29.80 6.38 -20.34
CA VAL A 177 28.55 6.16 -21.13
C VAL A 177 28.03 7.49 -21.69
N THR A 178 28.88 8.42 -22.06
CA THR A 178 28.48 9.58 -22.87
C THR A 178 28.89 9.30 -24.30
N PRO A 179 27.94 9.25 -25.27
CA PRO A 179 28.26 9.10 -26.68
C PRO A 179 28.98 10.31 -27.22
#